data_f63a4833c9244b9dcb0cf79274fa2f22
#
_entry.id   f63a4833c9244b9dcb0cf79274fa2f22
#
_cell.length_a   1.000
_cell.length_b   1.000
_cell.length_c   1.000
_cell.angle_alpha   90.00
_cell.angle_beta   90.00
_cell.angle_gamma   90.00
#
_symmetry.space_group_name_H-M   'P 1'
#
loop_
_entity.id
_entity.type
_entity.pdbx_description
1 polymer ?
#
loop_
_entity_poly.entity_id
_entity_poly.type
_entity_poly.pdbx_seq_one_letter_code
_entity_poly.pdbx_strand_id
1 'polypeptide(L)'
;MMPITTLVLVAALSGWSTSASSPTLLAGGSGEQVQPKLAWDGRGMLALSWYDAPSGFDVMVRQLTTDGDFTWPTATVVMNNSFSSTQDYQLFRGAPWAVASQQGSSSPVAAVASLNTDGTLAWTRSVSGSSASVPKGNRADDGFLWSAWVEGSNTRVQRLSQADGGFSFGAPIQIGTTGSAFAADVEPALSGSGVVVSTVRYSTFSGPKVLWANLINPDGSQPWGTTGKQVFASGSLQFGNFPEFQRVPSLGHLFAYYKTSPLQSYVQVLDAQGNRLFGTEGFGVTGDTSRERTNPAAVADGQYVYVCWIEHTPNSSIYGVYAQCFDVATGTRQWGVSGLPLAALETVYSYSGAVAHLRPEGVVFGWVRSTAFGQDTVEAMCVNAAGATVWDRRPVATNASPKGRMQACGVPYGTVLFWEDGITLGSSDIRGMRIGADGSLGPAVRPSPDLNGDGSINGADLGALLAAWSGEPGESPADLNADGVVDGADLGLVLSAWGVG
;
A
#
# COMPACT_ATOMS: atom_id res chain seq x y z
N MET A 1 -24.78 48.69 -7.28
CA MET A 1 -24.96 47.27 -6.90
C MET A 1 -23.62 46.60 -7.04
N MET A 2 -22.93 46.39 -5.89
CA MET A 2 -21.70 45.59 -5.88
C MET A 2 -22.08 44.10 -5.82
N PRO A 3 -21.40 43.22 -6.57
CA PRO A 3 -21.65 41.79 -6.47
C PRO A 3 -21.18 41.32 -5.10
N ILE A 4 -22.06 40.64 -4.38
CA ILE A 4 -21.74 39.92 -3.16
C ILE A 4 -21.01 38.65 -3.61
N THR A 5 -19.68 38.64 -3.45
CA THR A 5 -18.89 37.45 -3.60
C THR A 5 -19.18 36.56 -2.40
N THR A 6 -19.95 35.50 -2.61
CA THR A 6 -20.19 34.48 -1.60
C THR A 6 -18.88 33.77 -1.35
N LEU A 7 -18.22 34.09 -0.24
CA LEU A 7 -17.07 33.36 0.28
C LEU A 7 -17.59 32.01 0.76
N VAL A 8 -17.44 30.98 -0.04
CA VAL A 8 -17.64 29.60 0.42
C VAL A 8 -16.51 29.31 1.39
N LEU A 9 -16.78 29.44 2.67
CA LEU A 9 -15.90 28.98 3.74
C LEU A 9 -15.92 27.45 3.67
N VAL A 10 -14.99 26.86 2.94
CA VAL A 10 -14.70 25.42 3.08
C VAL A 10 -14.13 25.30 4.49
N ALA A 11 -14.97 24.89 5.44
CA ALA A 11 -14.50 24.45 6.74
C ALA A 11 -13.41 23.40 6.47
N ALA A 12 -12.20 23.66 6.90
CA ALA A 12 -11.15 22.67 6.91
C ALA A 12 -11.70 21.51 7.75
N LEU A 13 -12.04 20.40 7.11
CA LEU A 13 -12.36 19.15 7.79
C LEU A 13 -11.07 18.75 8.49
N SER A 14 -11.00 18.97 9.78
CA SER A 14 -9.89 18.55 10.61
C SER A 14 -10.07 17.07 10.95
N GLY A 15 -9.12 16.24 10.51
CA GLY A 15 -8.99 14.87 10.93
C GLY A 15 -9.87 13.85 10.17
N TRP A 16 -9.69 12.59 10.55
CA TRP A 16 -10.47 11.46 10.02
C TRP A 16 -11.92 11.53 10.48
N SER A 17 -12.84 11.28 9.55
CA SER A 17 -14.26 11.17 9.87
C SER A 17 -14.53 9.99 10.81
N THR A 18 -15.48 10.18 11.73
CA THR A 18 -16.02 9.12 12.61
C THR A 18 -17.27 8.45 12.05
N SER A 19 -17.74 8.90 10.88
CA SER A 19 -18.98 8.41 10.26
C SER A 19 -18.73 7.68 8.94
N ALA A 20 -19.14 6.43 8.86
CA ALA A 20 -19.09 5.66 7.63
C ALA A 20 -19.93 6.25 6.48
N SER A 21 -20.96 7.05 6.77
CA SER A 21 -21.80 7.70 5.74
C SER A 21 -21.13 8.90 5.08
N SER A 22 -20.06 9.43 5.68
CA SER A 22 -19.32 10.58 5.15
C SER A 22 -17.81 10.39 5.34
N PRO A 23 -17.18 9.45 4.60
CA PRO A 23 -15.75 9.22 4.70
C PRO A 23 -14.96 10.47 4.32
N THR A 24 -13.77 10.62 4.92
CA THR A 24 -12.90 11.80 4.72
C THR A 24 -12.55 11.98 3.25
N LEU A 25 -12.74 13.17 2.72
CA LEU A 25 -12.30 13.56 1.39
C LEU A 25 -10.80 13.87 1.43
N LEU A 26 -10.01 13.09 0.72
CA LEU A 26 -8.56 13.22 0.64
C LEU A 26 -8.11 14.03 -0.59
N ALA A 27 -8.75 13.79 -1.73
CA ALA A 27 -8.59 14.59 -2.93
C ALA A 27 -9.92 14.63 -3.69
N GLY A 28 -10.27 15.78 -4.21
CA GLY A 28 -11.51 16.01 -4.97
C GLY A 28 -11.42 17.30 -5.74
N GLY A 29 -12.38 17.48 -6.66
CA GLY A 29 -12.45 18.63 -7.55
C GLY A 29 -13.35 18.39 -8.75
N SER A 30 -13.10 19.13 -9.83
CA SER A 30 -13.76 18.86 -11.11
C SER A 30 -13.07 17.68 -11.81
N GLY A 31 -13.85 16.74 -12.36
CA GLY A 31 -13.35 15.55 -13.06
C GLY A 31 -12.88 14.45 -12.13
N GLU A 32 -11.98 13.61 -12.62
CA GLU A 32 -11.56 12.40 -11.90
C GLU A 32 -10.22 12.57 -11.23
N GLN A 33 -10.14 12.19 -9.93
CA GLN A 33 -8.91 11.94 -9.18
C GLN A 33 -8.76 10.43 -9.06
N VAL A 34 -7.69 9.87 -9.61
CA VAL A 34 -7.58 8.42 -9.79
C VAL A 34 -6.26 7.83 -9.29
N GLN A 35 -6.27 6.52 -9.04
CA GLN A 35 -5.12 5.71 -8.64
C GLN A 35 -4.41 6.25 -7.38
N PRO A 36 -5.12 6.39 -6.25
CA PRO A 36 -4.50 6.92 -5.04
C PRO A 36 -3.37 6.01 -4.54
N LYS A 37 -2.32 6.65 -4.02
CA LYS A 37 -1.25 6.01 -3.25
C LYS A 37 -1.10 6.76 -1.94
N LEU A 38 -0.93 6.03 -0.84
CA LEU A 38 -0.68 6.61 0.47
C LEU A 38 0.55 5.93 1.08
N ALA A 39 1.44 6.71 1.65
CA ALA A 39 2.63 6.21 2.32
C ALA A 39 2.83 6.92 3.66
N TRP A 40 3.30 6.20 4.65
CA TRP A 40 3.67 6.70 5.97
C TRP A 40 5.18 6.91 6.06
N ASP A 41 5.62 7.98 6.75
CA ASP A 41 7.04 8.30 6.92
C ASP A 41 7.69 7.61 8.13
N GLY A 42 6.89 6.97 8.98
CA GLY A 42 7.33 6.40 10.24
C GLY A 42 7.33 7.40 11.40
N ARG A 43 6.93 8.68 11.21
CA ARG A 43 7.05 9.77 12.19
C ARG A 43 5.87 10.74 12.17
N GLY A 44 4.66 10.22 12.05
CA GLY A 44 3.42 11.01 12.17
C GLY A 44 2.91 11.67 10.89
N MET A 45 3.60 11.51 9.76
CA MET A 45 3.18 12.10 8.50
C MET A 45 2.83 11.05 7.45
N LEU A 46 1.82 11.37 6.67
CA LEU A 46 1.40 10.63 5.49
C LEU A 46 1.61 11.49 4.24
N ALA A 47 1.95 10.86 3.14
CA ALA A 47 1.80 11.48 1.82
C ALA A 47 0.72 10.75 1.04
N LEU A 48 -0.18 11.52 0.45
CA LEU A 48 -1.14 11.08 -0.55
C LEU A 48 -0.65 11.52 -1.92
N SER A 49 -0.70 10.61 -2.89
CA SER A 49 -0.46 10.92 -4.30
C SER A 49 -1.59 10.37 -5.16
N TRP A 50 -1.88 11.04 -6.29
CA TRP A 50 -2.91 10.64 -7.24
C TRP A 50 -2.64 11.21 -8.63
N TYR A 51 -3.33 10.70 -9.63
CA TYR A 51 -3.44 11.37 -10.92
C TYR A 51 -4.65 12.29 -10.95
N ASP A 52 -4.45 13.53 -11.41
CA ASP A 52 -5.50 14.51 -11.65
C ASP A 52 -5.87 14.52 -13.14
N ALA A 53 -7.00 13.89 -13.48
CA ALA A 53 -7.40 13.72 -14.87
C ALA A 53 -7.70 15.04 -15.60
N PRO A 54 -8.34 16.06 -14.99
CA PRO A 54 -8.63 17.32 -15.67
C PRO A 54 -7.40 18.06 -16.17
N SER A 55 -6.25 17.90 -15.50
CA SER A 55 -4.98 18.51 -15.92
C SER A 55 -4.19 17.68 -16.95
N GLY A 56 -4.74 16.54 -17.41
CA GLY A 56 -4.06 15.61 -18.30
C GLY A 56 -3.31 14.50 -17.57
N PHE A 57 -3.81 14.11 -16.41
CA PHE A 57 -3.22 13.12 -15.51
C PHE A 57 -1.88 13.57 -14.92
N ASP A 58 -1.83 14.81 -14.48
CA ASP A 58 -0.73 15.28 -13.65
C ASP A 58 -0.60 14.44 -12.39
N VAL A 59 0.62 14.18 -11.95
CA VAL A 59 0.87 13.51 -10.67
C VAL A 59 0.88 14.55 -9.57
N MET A 60 -0.03 14.38 -8.63
CA MET A 60 -0.23 15.25 -7.48
C MET A 60 0.31 14.58 -6.22
N VAL A 61 0.86 15.37 -5.29
CA VAL A 61 1.21 14.92 -3.94
C VAL A 61 0.74 15.94 -2.91
N ARG A 62 0.23 15.46 -1.78
CA ARG A 62 -0.15 16.29 -0.62
C ARG A 62 0.20 15.57 0.67
N GLN A 63 0.66 16.32 1.68
CA GLN A 63 0.99 15.76 2.99
C GLN A 63 -0.13 16.00 3.98
N LEU A 64 -0.34 15.02 4.87
CA LEU A 64 -1.26 15.08 5.99
C LEU A 64 -0.64 14.38 7.22
N THR A 65 -1.14 14.69 8.40
CA THR A 65 -0.80 13.96 9.63
C THR A 65 -1.45 12.60 9.66
N THR A 66 -1.00 11.72 10.55
CA THR A 66 -1.68 10.43 10.84
C THR A 66 -3.10 10.61 11.37
N ASP A 67 -3.43 11.77 11.92
CA ASP A 67 -4.79 12.16 12.33
C ASP A 67 -5.67 12.67 11.17
N GLY A 68 -5.09 12.81 9.96
CA GLY A 68 -5.84 13.18 8.75
C GLY A 68 -5.88 14.69 8.43
N ASP A 69 -5.13 15.50 9.18
CA ASP A 69 -5.05 16.95 8.94
C ASP A 69 -4.02 17.27 7.88
N PHE A 70 -4.38 18.01 6.85
CA PHE A 70 -3.44 18.44 5.81
C PHE A 70 -2.41 19.44 6.35
N THR A 71 -1.14 19.11 6.22
CA THR A 71 -0.02 19.98 6.60
C THR A 71 0.42 20.89 5.47
N TRP A 72 0.24 20.45 4.22
CA TRP A 72 0.42 21.33 3.06
C TRP A 72 -0.94 21.90 2.65
N PRO A 73 -1.07 23.23 2.52
CA PRO A 73 -2.35 23.86 2.22
C PRO A 73 -2.90 23.47 0.85
N THR A 74 -2.01 23.21 -0.10
CA THR A 74 -2.34 22.77 -1.47
C THR A 74 -1.53 21.55 -1.84
N ALA A 75 -2.03 20.78 -2.80
CA ALA A 75 -1.27 19.71 -3.43
C ALA A 75 -0.19 20.28 -4.35
N THR A 76 0.92 19.57 -4.48
CA THR A 76 2.03 19.90 -5.39
C THR A 76 1.93 19.05 -6.64
N VAL A 77 2.01 19.67 -7.82
CA VAL A 77 2.22 18.99 -9.09
C VAL A 77 3.67 18.53 -9.16
N VAL A 78 3.91 17.21 -9.14
CA VAL A 78 5.26 16.63 -9.20
C VAL A 78 5.64 16.21 -10.61
N MET A 79 4.67 15.87 -11.45
CA MET A 79 4.86 15.60 -12.88
C MET A 79 3.70 16.19 -13.67
N ASN A 80 4.04 17.05 -14.62
CA ASN A 80 3.07 17.65 -15.54
C ASN A 80 2.95 16.76 -16.77
N ASN A 81 1.73 16.35 -17.08
CA ASN A 81 1.41 15.39 -18.11
C ASN A 81 0.33 15.90 -19.07
N SER A 82 0.22 15.24 -20.21
CA SER A 82 -0.91 15.40 -21.12
C SER A 82 -1.31 14.05 -21.73
N PHE A 83 -1.72 13.13 -20.84
CA PHE A 83 -2.15 11.80 -21.21
C PHE A 83 -3.65 11.73 -21.46
N SER A 84 -4.09 10.74 -22.21
CA SER A 84 -5.49 10.35 -22.37
C SER A 84 -5.88 9.13 -21.48
N SER A 85 -4.90 8.47 -20.91
CA SER A 85 -5.08 7.33 -20.00
C SER A 85 -3.85 7.20 -19.09
N THR A 86 -4.04 6.61 -17.91
CA THR A 86 -2.96 6.39 -16.94
C THR A 86 -2.42 4.97 -16.98
N GLN A 87 -1.19 4.83 -16.55
CA GLN A 87 -0.60 3.56 -16.13
C GLN A 87 -0.32 3.61 -14.62
N ASP A 88 -0.06 2.47 -14.01
CA ASP A 88 0.28 2.44 -12.60
C ASP A 88 1.64 3.13 -12.34
N TYR A 89 1.80 3.68 -11.14
CA TYR A 89 2.95 4.44 -10.68
C TYR A 89 3.23 4.12 -9.21
N GLN A 90 4.24 4.73 -8.60
CA GLN A 90 4.58 4.49 -7.20
C GLN A 90 4.90 5.78 -6.44
N LEU A 91 4.28 5.95 -5.28
CA LEU A 91 4.73 6.84 -4.21
C LEU A 91 5.70 6.06 -3.31
N PHE A 92 6.91 6.58 -3.11
CA PHE A 92 7.95 5.93 -2.30
C PHE A 92 7.62 6.04 -0.82
N ARG A 93 7.94 5.01 -0.06
CA ARG A 93 7.79 5.01 1.40
C ARG A 93 8.84 5.90 2.06
N GLY A 94 8.47 6.59 3.13
CA GLY A 94 9.35 7.44 3.94
C GLY A 94 9.63 8.81 3.34
N ALA A 95 9.85 9.79 4.22
CA ALA A 95 10.24 11.15 3.83
C ALA A 95 11.78 11.27 3.61
N PRO A 96 12.26 12.25 2.80
CA PRO A 96 11.50 13.15 1.93
C PRO A 96 10.74 12.39 0.83
N TRP A 97 9.52 12.83 0.53
CA TRP A 97 8.64 12.12 -0.40
C TRP A 97 9.19 12.09 -1.82
N ALA A 98 8.99 10.97 -2.50
CA ALA A 98 9.37 10.80 -3.90
C ALA A 98 8.33 9.99 -4.66
N VAL A 99 8.26 10.18 -5.96
CA VAL A 99 7.32 9.49 -6.86
C VAL A 99 8.07 9.00 -8.10
N ALA A 100 7.83 7.74 -8.50
CA ALA A 100 8.19 7.23 -9.81
C ALA A 100 6.94 7.13 -10.67
N SER A 101 6.88 7.80 -11.81
CA SER A 101 5.75 7.82 -12.73
C SER A 101 6.19 8.05 -14.17
N GLN A 102 5.27 7.88 -15.10
CA GLN A 102 5.44 8.40 -16.45
C GLN A 102 5.35 9.93 -16.44
N GLN A 103 6.13 10.56 -17.32
CA GLN A 103 6.11 11.99 -17.57
C GLN A 103 6.07 12.28 -19.07
N GLY A 104 5.26 13.26 -19.49
CA GLY A 104 5.20 13.74 -20.85
C GLY A 104 3.82 13.62 -21.51
N SER A 105 3.79 13.18 -22.76
CA SER A 105 2.59 13.11 -23.58
C SER A 105 2.50 11.80 -24.37
N SER A 106 2.55 11.82 -25.69
CA SER A 106 2.38 10.65 -26.56
C SER A 106 3.53 9.63 -26.49
N SER A 107 4.70 10.01 -26.03
CA SER A 107 5.86 9.13 -25.86
C SER A 107 6.44 9.32 -24.45
N PRO A 108 5.72 8.90 -23.41
CA PRO A 108 6.10 9.19 -22.04
C PRO A 108 7.41 8.50 -21.64
N VAL A 109 8.25 9.21 -20.90
CA VAL A 109 9.46 8.68 -20.29
C VAL A 109 9.14 8.24 -18.85
N ALA A 110 9.91 7.31 -18.31
CA ALA A 110 9.92 7.06 -16.88
C ALA A 110 10.70 8.17 -16.18
N ALA A 111 10.15 8.73 -15.12
CA ALA A 111 10.76 9.78 -14.33
C ALA A 111 10.60 9.52 -12.82
N VAL A 112 11.52 10.10 -12.06
CA VAL A 112 11.45 10.16 -10.59
C VAL A 112 11.46 11.63 -10.19
N ALA A 113 10.58 12.01 -9.28
CA ALA A 113 10.53 13.34 -8.67
C ALA A 113 10.69 13.21 -7.16
N SER A 114 11.31 14.19 -6.54
CA SER A 114 11.45 14.30 -5.08
C SER A 114 10.99 15.66 -4.59
N LEU A 115 10.44 15.70 -3.38
CA LEU A 115 9.92 16.91 -2.75
C LEU A 115 10.76 17.29 -1.53
N ASN A 116 10.79 18.59 -1.25
CA ASN A 116 11.26 19.13 0.00
C ASN A 116 10.23 18.88 1.12
N THR A 117 10.64 19.07 2.38
CA THR A 117 9.75 18.90 3.55
C THR A 117 8.60 19.91 3.58
N ASP A 118 8.76 21.06 2.94
CA ASP A 118 7.72 22.10 2.79
C ASP A 118 6.72 21.82 1.66
N GLY A 119 6.89 20.72 0.93
CA GLY A 119 6.04 20.32 -0.19
C GLY A 119 6.44 20.90 -1.54
N THR A 120 7.48 21.72 -1.62
CA THR A 120 7.98 22.19 -2.92
C THR A 120 8.74 21.09 -3.65
N LEU A 121 8.73 21.14 -4.98
CA LEU A 121 9.48 20.20 -5.81
C LEU A 121 10.98 20.45 -5.65
N ALA A 122 11.72 19.42 -5.19
CA ALA A 122 13.17 19.51 -5.06
C ALA A 122 13.86 19.28 -6.41
N TRP A 123 13.49 18.22 -7.11
CA TRP A 123 14.00 17.89 -8.44
C TRP A 123 13.10 16.87 -9.14
N THR A 124 13.22 16.82 -10.47
CA THR A 124 12.69 15.75 -11.33
C THR A 124 13.78 15.24 -12.25
N ARG A 125 13.86 13.93 -12.45
CA ARG A 125 14.82 13.26 -13.34
C ARG A 125 14.12 12.24 -14.24
N SER A 126 14.28 12.37 -15.53
CA SER A 126 13.97 11.30 -16.48
C SER A 126 14.99 10.18 -16.32
N VAL A 127 14.52 8.97 -16.05
CA VAL A 127 15.36 7.78 -15.83
C VAL A 127 15.44 6.89 -17.07
N SER A 128 14.46 6.97 -18.00
CA SER A 128 14.49 6.27 -19.29
C SER A 128 15.00 7.20 -20.39
N GLY A 129 15.67 6.59 -21.39
CA GLY A 129 16.12 7.29 -22.60
C GLY A 129 15.10 7.30 -23.73
N SER A 130 14.05 6.50 -23.62
CA SER A 130 12.97 6.38 -24.60
C SER A 130 11.63 6.16 -23.89
N SER A 131 10.57 5.99 -24.67
CA SER A 131 9.24 5.70 -24.13
C SER A 131 9.26 4.49 -23.20
N ALA A 132 8.67 4.66 -22.03
CA ALA A 132 8.68 3.69 -20.96
C ALA A 132 7.30 3.52 -20.33
N SER A 133 7.07 2.36 -19.74
CA SER A 133 5.81 2.04 -19.09
C SER A 133 5.99 1.52 -17.67
N VAL A 134 4.96 1.66 -16.86
CA VAL A 134 4.82 1.14 -15.50
C VAL A 134 6.05 1.42 -14.63
N PRO A 135 6.50 2.69 -14.50
CA PRO A 135 7.60 3.01 -13.62
C PRO A 135 7.17 2.84 -12.16
N LYS A 136 7.92 2.03 -11.45
CA LYS A 136 7.79 1.76 -10.03
C LYS A 136 9.06 2.14 -9.31
N GLY A 137 8.99 2.27 -8.00
CA GLY A 137 10.19 2.53 -7.23
C GLY A 137 9.97 2.49 -5.73
N ASN A 138 11.07 2.40 -5.01
CA ASN A 138 11.06 2.45 -3.57
C ASN A 138 12.39 3.03 -3.03
N ARG A 139 12.40 3.40 -1.78
CA ARG A 139 13.58 3.81 -1.05
C ARG A 139 14.22 2.60 -0.38
N ALA A 140 15.51 2.38 -0.58
CA ALA A 140 16.28 1.42 0.21
C ALA A 140 16.64 2.00 1.58
N ASP A 141 16.99 1.13 2.54
CA ASP A 141 17.30 1.55 3.92
C ASP A 141 18.55 2.46 4.00
N ASP A 142 19.40 2.43 2.97
CA ASP A 142 20.54 3.35 2.83
C ASP A 142 20.15 4.76 2.34
N GLY A 143 18.85 5.02 2.16
CA GLY A 143 18.31 6.31 1.75
C GLY A 143 18.29 6.58 0.24
N PHE A 144 18.89 5.72 -0.57
CA PHE A 144 18.86 5.87 -2.02
C PHE A 144 17.48 5.50 -2.59
N LEU A 145 17.10 6.20 -3.64
CA LEU A 145 15.89 5.90 -4.42
C LEU A 145 16.24 4.93 -5.55
N TRP A 146 15.36 3.95 -5.73
CA TRP A 146 15.47 3.00 -6.82
C TRP A 146 14.20 3.04 -7.66
N SER A 147 14.37 3.06 -8.97
CA SER A 147 13.25 3.00 -9.90
C SER A 147 13.47 1.92 -10.93
N ALA A 148 12.42 1.14 -11.21
CA ALA A 148 12.36 0.17 -12.30
C ALA A 148 11.22 0.52 -13.25
N TRP A 149 11.41 0.25 -14.54
CA TRP A 149 10.41 0.49 -15.58
C TRP A 149 10.58 -0.51 -16.72
N VAL A 150 9.56 -0.58 -17.57
CA VAL A 150 9.63 -1.35 -18.80
C VAL A 150 9.92 -0.41 -19.96
N GLU A 151 11.01 -0.66 -20.68
CA GLU A 151 11.43 0.08 -21.87
C GLU A 151 11.58 -0.89 -23.05
N GLY A 152 10.70 -0.75 -24.04
CA GLY A 152 10.52 -1.75 -25.07
C GLY A 152 10.07 -3.09 -24.47
N SER A 153 10.89 -4.14 -24.62
CA SER A 153 10.63 -5.47 -24.06
C SER A 153 11.42 -5.77 -22.78
N ASN A 154 12.16 -4.78 -22.26
CA ASN A 154 13.10 -5.02 -21.18
C ASN A 154 12.70 -4.28 -19.91
N THR A 155 12.99 -4.87 -18.75
CA THR A 155 12.97 -4.14 -17.49
C THR A 155 14.32 -3.46 -17.27
N ARG A 156 14.26 -2.19 -16.90
CA ARG A 156 15.42 -1.35 -16.59
C ARG A 156 15.34 -0.89 -15.14
N VAL A 157 16.49 -0.68 -14.53
CA VAL A 157 16.62 -0.21 -13.14
C VAL A 157 17.67 0.88 -13.05
N GLN A 158 17.38 1.92 -12.27
CA GLN A 158 18.33 2.99 -11.91
C GLN A 158 18.27 3.25 -10.40
N ARG A 159 19.42 3.60 -9.84
CA ARG A 159 19.57 4.04 -8.46
C ARG A 159 19.93 5.52 -8.46
N LEU A 160 19.22 6.31 -7.62
CA LEU A 160 19.33 7.76 -7.59
C LEU A 160 19.68 8.24 -6.18
N SER A 161 20.50 9.28 -6.10
CA SER A 161 20.68 10.05 -4.86
C SER A 161 19.39 10.77 -4.49
N GLN A 162 18.98 10.67 -3.22
CA GLN A 162 17.82 11.41 -2.70
C GLN A 162 18.07 12.94 -2.76
N ALA A 163 19.30 13.37 -2.56
CA ALA A 163 19.63 14.79 -2.41
C ALA A 163 19.44 15.60 -3.70
N ASP A 164 19.83 15.02 -4.84
CA ASP A 164 19.91 15.75 -6.12
C ASP A 164 19.43 14.96 -7.35
N GLY A 165 18.98 13.72 -7.15
CA GLY A 165 18.58 12.82 -8.23
C GLY A 165 19.75 12.33 -9.09
N GLY A 166 20.99 12.43 -8.61
CA GLY A 166 22.19 11.96 -9.30
C GLY A 166 22.14 10.44 -9.50
N PHE A 167 22.46 9.97 -10.72
CA PHE A 167 22.45 8.55 -11.07
C PHE A 167 23.68 7.82 -10.53
N SER A 168 23.47 6.68 -9.86
CA SER A 168 24.56 5.81 -9.41
C SER A 168 25.17 4.99 -10.55
N PHE A 169 24.38 4.69 -11.59
CA PHE A 169 24.84 3.92 -12.75
C PHE A 169 24.96 4.82 -13.97
N GLY A 170 26.06 4.70 -14.73
CA GLY A 170 26.25 5.46 -15.96
C GLY A 170 25.21 5.13 -17.06
N ALA A 171 24.63 3.93 -17.00
CA ALA A 171 23.49 3.51 -17.79
C ALA A 171 22.56 2.64 -16.92
N PRO A 172 21.24 2.67 -17.15
CA PRO A 172 20.31 1.80 -16.42
C PRO A 172 20.65 0.32 -16.57
N ILE A 173 20.58 -0.43 -15.47
CA ILE A 173 20.83 -1.86 -15.47
C ILE A 173 19.65 -2.56 -16.12
N GLN A 174 19.91 -3.45 -17.06
CA GLN A 174 18.91 -4.34 -17.61
C GLN A 174 18.77 -5.57 -16.73
N ILE A 175 17.54 -5.92 -16.38
CA ILE A 175 17.21 -7.15 -15.67
C ILE A 175 16.33 -8.04 -16.53
N GLY A 176 16.57 -9.36 -16.41
CA GLY A 176 15.83 -10.35 -17.17
C GLY A 176 16.25 -10.41 -18.63
N THR A 177 16.72 -11.58 -19.03
CA THR A 177 17.23 -11.84 -20.38
C THR A 177 16.28 -12.69 -21.21
N THR A 178 15.17 -13.17 -20.64
CA THR A 178 14.22 -14.08 -21.29
C THR A 178 12.81 -13.50 -21.31
N GLY A 179 12.20 -13.51 -22.50
CA GLY A 179 10.86 -13.01 -22.74
C GLY A 179 10.76 -11.48 -22.71
N SER A 180 9.57 -11.00 -23.01
CA SER A 180 9.24 -9.57 -22.94
C SER A 180 8.68 -9.22 -21.57
N ALA A 181 9.11 -8.12 -21.00
CA ALA A 181 8.57 -7.58 -19.74
C ALA A 181 7.22 -6.88 -20.00
N PHE A 182 6.31 -7.02 -19.06
CA PHE A 182 4.99 -6.41 -19.08
C PHE A 182 4.77 -5.44 -17.90
N ALA A 183 5.29 -5.79 -16.72
CA ALA A 183 5.18 -4.99 -15.51
C ALA A 183 6.45 -5.18 -14.67
N ALA A 184 6.73 -4.22 -13.81
CA ALA A 184 7.77 -4.27 -12.80
C ALA A 184 7.25 -3.71 -11.47
N ASP A 185 7.85 -4.14 -10.36
CA ASP A 185 7.67 -3.56 -9.03
C ASP A 185 8.98 -3.62 -8.25
N VAL A 186 9.15 -2.80 -7.21
CA VAL A 186 10.42 -2.61 -6.50
C VAL A 186 10.21 -2.62 -4.99
N GLU A 187 10.91 -3.52 -4.30
CA GLU A 187 10.98 -3.54 -2.84
C GLU A 187 12.46 -3.52 -2.37
N PRO A 188 12.77 -2.90 -1.23
CA PRO A 188 14.10 -2.97 -0.66
C PRO A 188 14.58 -4.41 -0.46
N ALA A 189 15.85 -4.66 -0.69
CA ALA A 189 16.47 -5.94 -0.36
C ALA A 189 16.52 -6.18 1.15
N LEU A 190 16.61 -7.45 1.57
CA LEU A 190 16.76 -7.79 3.00
C LEU A 190 18.06 -7.25 3.60
N SER A 191 19.11 -7.06 2.78
CA SER A 191 20.36 -6.42 3.20
C SER A 191 20.23 -4.92 3.50
N GLY A 192 19.11 -4.29 3.11
CA GLY A 192 18.83 -2.88 3.35
C GLY A 192 19.35 -1.92 2.26
N SER A 193 20.39 -2.25 1.52
CA SER A 193 21.03 -1.28 0.58
C SER A 193 20.76 -1.53 -0.90
N GLY A 194 20.28 -2.70 -1.27
CA GLY A 194 19.86 -3.04 -2.63
C GLY A 194 18.35 -3.10 -2.76
N VAL A 195 17.90 -3.60 -3.90
CA VAL A 195 16.46 -3.84 -4.14
C VAL A 195 16.22 -5.20 -4.77
N VAL A 196 15.04 -5.74 -4.52
CA VAL A 196 14.47 -6.81 -5.33
C VAL A 196 13.45 -6.20 -6.27
N VAL A 197 13.59 -6.50 -7.56
CA VAL A 197 12.67 -6.06 -8.60
C VAL A 197 11.89 -7.27 -9.09
N SER A 198 10.57 -7.22 -8.96
CA SER A 198 9.68 -8.21 -9.57
C SER A 198 9.32 -7.82 -11.00
N THR A 199 9.14 -8.81 -11.87
CA THR A 199 8.75 -8.59 -13.26
C THR A 199 7.78 -9.66 -13.75
N VAL A 200 6.72 -9.24 -14.44
CA VAL A 200 5.87 -10.17 -15.20
C VAL A 200 6.40 -10.25 -16.62
N ARG A 201 6.69 -11.47 -17.08
CA ARG A 201 7.28 -11.73 -18.41
C ARG A 201 6.48 -12.77 -19.18
N TYR A 202 6.54 -12.70 -20.50
CA TYR A 202 5.94 -13.64 -21.42
C TYR A 202 6.85 -13.85 -22.66
N SER A 203 6.84 -15.05 -23.23
CA SER A 203 7.57 -15.33 -24.47
C SER A 203 6.81 -14.85 -25.72
N THR A 204 5.48 -14.97 -25.70
CA THR A 204 4.56 -14.46 -26.72
C THR A 204 3.36 -13.82 -26.03
N PHE A 205 2.71 -12.87 -26.66
CA PHE A 205 1.58 -12.13 -26.05
C PHE A 205 0.45 -13.07 -25.57
N SER A 206 0.17 -14.13 -26.30
CA SER A 206 -0.80 -15.16 -25.92
C SER A 206 -0.24 -16.25 -25.00
N GLY A 207 1.07 -16.25 -24.78
CA GLY A 207 1.74 -17.25 -23.94
C GLY A 207 1.58 -17.00 -22.44
N PRO A 208 2.07 -17.94 -21.62
CA PRO A 208 2.02 -17.82 -20.17
C PRO A 208 2.71 -16.54 -19.67
N LYS A 209 2.08 -15.87 -18.71
CA LYS A 209 2.62 -14.73 -17.95
C LYS A 209 3.26 -15.28 -16.69
N VAL A 210 4.57 -15.15 -16.59
CA VAL A 210 5.37 -15.72 -15.50
C VAL A 210 5.97 -14.61 -14.66
N LEU A 211 5.90 -14.78 -13.34
CA LEU A 211 6.46 -13.84 -12.38
C LEU A 211 7.93 -14.21 -12.08
N TRP A 212 8.79 -13.23 -12.22
CA TRP A 212 10.20 -13.28 -11.92
C TRP A 212 10.59 -12.24 -10.89
N ALA A 213 11.66 -12.48 -10.17
CA ALA A 213 12.27 -11.51 -9.27
C ALA A 213 13.79 -11.51 -9.42
N ASN A 214 14.42 -10.35 -9.23
CA ASN A 214 15.87 -10.17 -9.33
C ASN A 214 16.38 -9.28 -8.20
N LEU A 215 17.45 -9.69 -7.54
CA LEU A 215 18.18 -8.90 -6.56
C LEU A 215 19.23 -8.05 -7.28
N ILE A 216 19.23 -6.74 -7.00
CA ILE A 216 20.18 -5.77 -7.52
C ILE A 216 20.89 -5.12 -6.35
N ASN A 217 22.20 -5.27 -6.28
CA ASN A 217 23.04 -4.63 -5.27
C ASN A 217 23.36 -3.16 -5.63
N PRO A 218 23.84 -2.35 -4.67
CA PRO A 218 24.22 -0.95 -4.91
C PRO A 218 25.28 -0.73 -5.98
N ASP A 219 26.14 -1.71 -6.23
CA ASP A 219 27.16 -1.71 -7.29
C ASP A 219 26.63 -2.15 -8.66
N GLY A 220 25.35 -2.51 -8.74
CA GLY A 220 24.69 -3.02 -9.95
C GLY A 220 24.85 -4.51 -10.19
N SER A 221 25.54 -5.23 -9.33
CA SER A 221 25.64 -6.71 -9.43
C SER A 221 24.29 -7.39 -9.21
N GLN A 222 24.09 -8.54 -9.83
CA GLN A 222 22.84 -9.32 -9.81
C GLN A 222 23.10 -10.71 -9.22
N PRO A 223 23.12 -10.86 -7.88
CA PRO A 223 23.48 -12.13 -7.23
C PRO A 223 22.59 -13.32 -7.61
N TRP A 224 21.31 -13.06 -7.93
CA TRP A 224 20.39 -14.11 -8.40
C TRP A 224 20.55 -14.47 -9.88
N GLY A 225 21.58 -13.92 -10.56
CA GLY A 225 21.84 -14.04 -11.99
C GLY A 225 21.04 -13.02 -12.81
N THR A 226 21.49 -12.75 -14.04
CA THR A 226 20.86 -11.74 -14.91
C THR A 226 19.45 -12.10 -15.35
N THR A 227 19.09 -13.39 -15.35
CA THR A 227 17.73 -13.85 -15.61
C THR A 227 16.82 -13.71 -14.39
N GLY A 228 17.39 -13.77 -13.17
CA GLY A 228 16.63 -13.76 -11.92
C GLY A 228 16.07 -15.13 -11.53
N LYS A 229 15.12 -15.11 -10.59
CA LYS A 229 14.44 -16.28 -10.04
C LYS A 229 12.96 -16.26 -10.40
N GLN A 230 12.41 -17.38 -10.82
CA GLN A 230 10.97 -17.54 -10.98
C GLN A 230 10.29 -17.63 -9.62
N VAL A 231 9.19 -16.94 -9.43
CA VAL A 231 8.39 -16.98 -8.19
C VAL A 231 7.56 -18.27 -8.12
N PHE A 232 7.10 -18.78 -9.27
CA PHE A 232 6.44 -20.09 -9.40
C PHE A 232 6.91 -20.82 -10.65
N ALA A 233 6.84 -22.16 -10.68
CA ALA A 233 7.46 -22.96 -11.73
C ALA A 233 6.57 -23.16 -12.97
N SER A 234 5.23 -23.21 -12.80
CA SER A 234 4.30 -23.56 -13.88
C SER A 234 3.02 -22.74 -13.87
N GLY A 235 2.30 -22.78 -15.01
CA GLY A 235 1.05 -22.05 -15.18
C GLY A 235 1.26 -20.61 -15.64
N SER A 236 0.20 -19.80 -15.58
CA SER A 236 0.18 -18.42 -16.04
C SER A 236 -0.57 -17.54 -15.04
N LEU A 237 -0.06 -16.34 -14.77
CA LEU A 237 -0.87 -15.30 -14.15
C LEU A 237 -2.07 -14.98 -15.04
N GLN A 238 -3.18 -14.59 -14.42
CA GLN A 238 -4.30 -14.00 -15.14
C GLN A 238 -3.84 -12.70 -15.81
N PHE A 239 -4.25 -12.46 -17.04
CA PHE A 239 -3.93 -11.23 -17.74
C PHE A 239 -4.48 -10.00 -17.00
N GLY A 240 -3.68 -8.94 -16.92
CA GLY A 240 -4.04 -7.71 -16.20
C GLY A 240 -3.93 -7.81 -14.68
N ASN A 241 -3.56 -8.96 -14.12
CA ASN A 241 -3.24 -9.09 -12.71
C ASN A 241 -1.78 -8.68 -12.44
N PHE A 242 -1.62 -7.73 -11.53
CA PHE A 242 -0.33 -7.34 -10.99
C PHE A 242 -0.21 -7.98 -9.60
N PRO A 243 0.72 -8.94 -9.41
CA PRO A 243 0.92 -9.56 -8.11
C PRO A 243 1.25 -8.53 -7.04
N GLU A 244 0.70 -8.70 -5.84
CA GLU A 244 1.20 -7.97 -4.69
C GLU A 244 2.60 -8.45 -4.34
N PHE A 245 3.45 -7.50 -3.94
CA PHE A 245 4.84 -7.74 -3.67
C PHE A 245 5.29 -6.86 -2.52
N GLN A 246 5.89 -7.46 -1.49
CA GLN A 246 6.39 -6.71 -0.34
C GLN A 246 7.59 -7.39 0.32
N ARG A 247 8.48 -6.57 0.89
CA ARG A 247 9.54 -7.02 1.78
C ARG A 247 8.97 -7.38 3.15
N VAL A 248 9.34 -8.56 3.68
CA VAL A 248 9.12 -8.98 5.07
C VAL A 248 10.49 -9.16 5.70
N PRO A 249 10.98 -8.23 6.54
CA PRO A 249 12.39 -8.19 6.99
C PRO A 249 12.90 -9.47 7.62
N SER A 250 12.06 -10.16 8.39
CA SER A 250 12.40 -11.41 9.09
C SER A 250 12.29 -12.68 8.23
N LEU A 251 11.78 -12.57 6.99
CA LEU A 251 11.39 -13.74 6.21
C LEU A 251 11.96 -13.73 4.78
N GLY A 252 11.69 -12.68 4.02
CA GLY A 252 11.99 -12.63 2.61
C GLY A 252 11.13 -11.62 1.85
N HIS A 253 10.88 -11.92 0.59
CA HIS A 253 9.98 -11.15 -0.26
C HIS A 253 8.73 -11.96 -0.52
N LEU A 254 7.60 -11.47 0.01
CA LEU A 254 6.28 -12.07 -0.11
C LEU A 254 5.62 -11.63 -1.42
N PHE A 255 5.03 -12.59 -2.11
CA PHE A 255 4.24 -12.41 -3.32
C PHE A 255 2.85 -13.01 -3.10
N ALA A 256 1.79 -12.25 -3.43
CA ALA A 256 0.44 -12.76 -3.54
C ALA A 256 -0.04 -12.61 -4.99
N TYR A 257 -0.52 -13.68 -5.59
CA TYR A 257 -0.90 -13.73 -7.00
C TYR A 257 -1.97 -14.77 -7.27
N TYR A 258 -2.65 -14.67 -8.40
CA TYR A 258 -3.51 -15.75 -8.86
C TYR A 258 -3.20 -16.16 -10.29
N LYS A 259 -3.33 -17.46 -10.51
CA LYS A 259 -3.06 -18.09 -11.80
C LYS A 259 -4.36 -18.47 -12.48
N THR A 260 -4.29 -18.59 -13.80
CA THR A 260 -5.45 -19.00 -14.61
C THR A 260 -5.44 -20.49 -14.88
N SER A 261 -6.62 -20.99 -15.10
CA SER A 261 -7.16 -22.26 -15.51
C SER A 261 -6.92 -23.43 -14.55
N PRO A 262 -7.69 -23.47 -13.43
CA PRO A 262 -8.69 -22.53 -12.95
C PRO A 262 -8.10 -21.32 -12.23
N LEU A 263 -8.88 -20.25 -12.01
CA LEU A 263 -8.44 -19.07 -11.25
C LEU A 263 -8.24 -19.47 -9.78
N GLN A 264 -6.99 -19.52 -9.35
CA GLN A 264 -6.61 -19.89 -7.98
C GLN A 264 -5.55 -18.94 -7.45
N SER A 265 -5.73 -18.52 -6.19
CA SER A 265 -4.82 -17.63 -5.47
C SER A 265 -3.73 -18.40 -4.73
N TYR A 266 -2.54 -17.81 -4.69
CA TYR A 266 -1.34 -18.37 -4.10
C TYR A 266 -0.56 -17.29 -3.36
N VAL A 267 0.26 -17.73 -2.40
CA VAL A 267 1.33 -16.94 -1.80
C VAL A 267 2.66 -17.66 -1.97
N GLN A 268 3.73 -16.90 -2.18
CA GLN A 268 5.10 -17.41 -2.25
C GLN A 268 6.04 -16.45 -1.54
N VAL A 269 7.09 -16.96 -0.93
CA VAL A 269 8.17 -16.16 -0.38
C VAL A 269 9.49 -16.58 -1.04
N LEU A 270 10.26 -15.60 -1.46
CA LEU A 270 11.66 -15.79 -1.83
C LEU A 270 12.56 -15.32 -0.69
N ASP A 271 13.46 -16.16 -0.22
CA ASP A 271 14.45 -15.83 0.79
C ASP A 271 15.56 -14.88 0.26
N ALA A 272 16.54 -14.55 1.08
CA ALA A 272 17.65 -13.68 0.70
C ALA A 272 18.48 -14.21 -0.48
N GLN A 273 18.46 -15.51 -0.73
CA GLN A 273 19.15 -16.18 -1.85
C GLN A 273 18.24 -16.38 -3.07
N GLY A 274 16.98 -15.99 -2.96
CA GLY A 274 15.97 -16.16 -4.01
C GLY A 274 15.41 -17.59 -4.09
N ASN A 275 15.55 -18.39 -3.03
CA ASN A 275 14.91 -19.70 -2.94
C ASN A 275 13.45 -19.57 -2.57
N ARG A 276 12.61 -20.40 -3.16
CA ARG A 276 11.18 -20.48 -2.84
C ARG A 276 10.99 -21.21 -1.52
N LEU A 277 10.35 -20.56 -0.54
CA LEU A 277 10.07 -21.17 0.74
C LEU A 277 8.81 -22.05 0.72
N PHE A 278 7.84 -21.75 -0.15
CA PHE A 278 6.53 -22.40 -0.19
C PHE A 278 6.40 -23.37 -1.37
N GLY A 279 7.46 -24.17 -1.61
CA GLY A 279 7.48 -25.13 -2.70
C GLY A 279 7.57 -24.49 -4.10
N THR A 280 7.38 -25.29 -5.13
CA THR A 280 7.61 -24.84 -6.53
C THR A 280 6.56 -23.89 -7.05
N GLU A 281 5.31 -24.00 -6.55
CA GLU A 281 4.15 -23.25 -7.05
C GLU A 281 3.64 -22.19 -6.07
N GLY A 282 4.22 -22.09 -4.87
CA GLY A 282 3.65 -21.36 -3.75
C GLY A 282 2.57 -22.17 -3.01
N PHE A 283 2.09 -21.63 -1.88
CA PHE A 283 0.95 -22.22 -1.19
C PHE A 283 -0.37 -21.73 -1.79
N GLY A 284 -1.17 -22.66 -2.31
CA GLY A 284 -2.55 -22.38 -2.67
C GLY A 284 -3.38 -22.04 -1.45
N VAL A 285 -4.20 -20.99 -1.52
CA VAL A 285 -4.97 -20.50 -0.38
C VAL A 285 -5.96 -21.57 0.17
N THR A 286 -6.42 -22.49 -0.70
CA THR A 286 -7.19 -23.67 -0.32
C THR A 286 -6.71 -24.92 -1.07
N GLY A 287 -7.17 -26.11 -0.67
CA GLY A 287 -6.95 -27.35 -1.41
C GLY A 287 -8.05 -27.67 -2.43
N ASP A 288 -9.16 -26.94 -2.39
CA ASP A 288 -10.33 -27.14 -3.26
C ASP A 288 -10.23 -26.22 -4.49
N THR A 289 -10.52 -26.75 -5.68
CA THR A 289 -10.50 -26.01 -6.95
C THR A 289 -11.90 -25.88 -7.60
N SER A 290 -12.95 -26.24 -6.88
CA SER A 290 -14.34 -26.17 -7.39
C SER A 290 -14.85 -24.73 -7.57
N ARG A 291 -14.17 -23.76 -6.96
CA ARG A 291 -14.47 -22.33 -7.04
C ARG A 291 -13.25 -21.54 -7.51
N GLU A 292 -13.50 -20.37 -8.02
CA GLU A 292 -12.47 -19.42 -8.43
C GLU A 292 -12.08 -18.53 -7.26
N ARG A 293 -10.80 -18.21 -7.16
CA ARG A 293 -10.18 -17.40 -6.11
C ARG A 293 -9.27 -16.37 -6.73
N THR A 294 -9.64 -15.11 -6.56
CA THR A 294 -9.01 -13.97 -7.25
C THR A 294 -8.65 -12.87 -6.27
N ASN A 295 -7.84 -11.92 -6.74
CA ASN A 295 -7.46 -10.71 -6.01
C ASN A 295 -6.93 -11.01 -4.59
N PRO A 296 -5.91 -11.88 -4.43
CA PRO A 296 -5.33 -12.13 -3.13
C PRO A 296 -4.56 -10.90 -2.65
N ALA A 297 -4.76 -10.55 -1.38
CA ALA A 297 -3.94 -9.59 -0.65
C ALA A 297 -3.30 -10.30 0.55
N ALA A 298 -2.00 -10.11 0.77
CA ALA A 298 -1.28 -10.84 1.79
C ALA A 298 -0.33 -9.95 2.59
N VAL A 299 -0.15 -10.31 3.88
CA VAL A 299 0.84 -9.72 4.80
C VAL A 299 1.49 -10.82 5.61
N ALA A 300 2.65 -10.54 6.22
CA ALA A 300 3.35 -11.52 7.07
C ALA A 300 4.08 -10.84 8.23
N ASP A 301 4.15 -11.55 9.37
CA ASP A 301 4.89 -11.14 10.57
C ASP A 301 6.22 -11.88 10.76
N GLY A 302 6.55 -12.79 9.82
CA GLY A 302 7.74 -13.64 9.87
C GLY A 302 7.48 -15.03 10.41
N GLN A 303 6.48 -15.23 11.26
CA GLN A 303 6.01 -16.55 11.72
C GLN A 303 4.85 -17.03 10.85
N TYR A 304 3.94 -16.12 10.48
CA TYR A 304 2.75 -16.41 9.71
C TYR A 304 2.66 -15.55 8.45
N VAL A 305 2.05 -16.12 7.41
CA VAL A 305 1.55 -15.39 6.24
C VAL A 305 0.04 -15.41 6.29
N TYR A 306 -0.56 -14.23 6.27
CA TYR A 306 -2.00 -14.02 6.23
C TYR A 306 -2.39 -13.56 4.84
N VAL A 307 -3.41 -14.18 4.26
CA VAL A 307 -3.90 -13.85 2.91
C VAL A 307 -5.42 -13.84 2.90
N CYS A 308 -6.02 -12.82 2.30
CA CYS A 308 -7.44 -12.82 1.96
C CYS A 308 -7.62 -12.83 0.43
N TRP A 309 -8.81 -13.26 -0.01
CA TRP A 309 -9.15 -13.33 -1.43
C TRP A 309 -10.65 -13.19 -1.64
N ILE A 310 -11.03 -12.88 -2.88
CA ILE A 310 -12.42 -12.98 -3.32
C ILE A 310 -12.66 -14.39 -3.85
N GLU A 311 -13.64 -15.09 -3.28
CA GLU A 311 -14.07 -16.41 -3.72
C GLU A 311 -15.38 -16.29 -4.49
N HIS A 312 -15.49 -16.96 -5.65
CA HIS A 312 -16.72 -16.98 -6.42
C HIS A 312 -16.87 -18.28 -7.22
N THR A 313 -18.11 -18.57 -7.63
CA THR A 313 -18.39 -19.65 -8.57
C THR A 313 -17.86 -19.28 -9.96
N PRO A 314 -17.51 -20.28 -10.83
CA PRO A 314 -17.01 -19.99 -12.18
C PRO A 314 -17.97 -19.16 -13.05
N ASN A 315 -19.26 -19.20 -12.77
CA ASN A 315 -20.28 -18.37 -13.45
C ASN A 315 -20.51 -17.00 -12.79
N SER A 316 -19.69 -16.66 -11.76
CA SER A 316 -19.77 -15.39 -11.02
C SER A 316 -21.17 -15.07 -10.47
N SER A 317 -21.89 -16.10 -9.98
CA SER A 317 -23.24 -15.95 -9.43
C SER A 317 -23.29 -15.96 -7.89
N ILE A 318 -22.23 -16.45 -7.25
CA ILE A 318 -22.11 -16.55 -5.79
C ILE A 318 -20.72 -16.01 -5.43
N TYR A 319 -20.63 -15.09 -4.48
CA TYR A 319 -19.40 -14.47 -4.05
C TYR A 319 -19.23 -14.52 -2.54
N GLY A 320 -17.99 -14.49 -2.08
CA GLY A 320 -17.61 -14.33 -0.68
C GLY A 320 -16.20 -13.77 -0.54
N VAL A 321 -15.82 -13.43 0.68
CA VAL A 321 -14.47 -13.03 1.05
C VAL A 321 -13.96 -14.01 2.08
N TYR A 322 -12.79 -14.57 1.83
CA TYR A 322 -12.18 -15.57 2.69
C TYR A 322 -10.75 -15.18 3.03
N ALA A 323 -10.23 -15.70 4.11
CA ALA A 323 -8.85 -15.55 4.50
C ALA A 323 -8.22 -16.86 4.98
N GLN A 324 -6.89 -16.93 4.93
CA GLN A 324 -6.10 -18.04 5.43
C GLN A 324 -4.86 -17.53 6.15
N CYS A 325 -4.42 -18.29 7.13
CA CYS A 325 -3.16 -18.12 7.82
C CYS A 325 -2.28 -19.35 7.54
N PHE A 326 -1.05 -19.14 7.12
CA PHE A 326 -0.05 -20.18 6.93
C PHE A 326 1.05 -20.02 7.94
N ASP A 327 1.40 -21.08 8.65
CA ASP A 327 2.63 -21.16 9.41
C ASP A 327 3.82 -21.26 8.42
N VAL A 328 4.75 -20.36 8.51
CA VAL A 328 5.88 -20.24 7.57
C VAL A 328 6.81 -21.45 7.64
N ALA A 329 7.05 -21.97 8.85
CA ALA A 329 8.01 -23.06 9.06
C ALA A 329 7.49 -24.41 8.55
N THR A 330 6.18 -24.66 8.68
CA THR A 330 5.56 -25.94 8.35
C THR A 330 4.74 -25.92 7.07
N GLY A 331 4.35 -24.75 6.59
CA GLY A 331 3.43 -24.59 5.47
C GLY A 331 1.99 -24.97 5.75
N THR A 332 1.65 -25.18 7.04
CA THR A 332 0.30 -25.65 7.42
C THR A 332 -0.69 -24.50 7.46
N ARG A 333 -1.92 -24.78 6.99
CA ARG A 333 -3.07 -23.86 7.10
C ARG A 333 -3.58 -23.87 8.53
N GLN A 334 -3.65 -22.68 9.14
CA GLN A 334 -4.10 -22.52 10.54
C GLN A 334 -5.61 -22.38 10.65
N TRP A 335 -6.30 -21.85 9.60
CA TRP A 335 -7.74 -21.55 9.63
C TRP A 335 -8.54 -22.60 8.84
N GLY A 336 -8.11 -23.86 8.89
CA GLY A 336 -8.77 -24.98 8.22
C GLY A 336 -8.49 -25.08 6.72
N VAL A 337 -9.00 -26.12 6.08
CA VAL A 337 -8.69 -26.44 4.68
C VAL A 337 -9.29 -25.45 3.69
N SER A 338 -10.42 -24.83 4.03
CA SER A 338 -11.16 -23.89 3.18
C SER A 338 -10.90 -22.42 3.52
N GLY A 339 -10.15 -22.15 4.59
CA GLY A 339 -9.98 -20.81 5.13
C GLY A 339 -11.14 -20.34 6.00
N LEU A 340 -10.98 -19.13 6.55
CA LEU A 340 -11.95 -18.44 7.40
C LEU A 340 -12.87 -17.56 6.54
N PRO A 341 -14.20 -17.67 6.60
CA PRO A 341 -15.09 -16.76 5.92
C PRO A 341 -15.11 -15.38 6.64
N LEU A 342 -14.64 -14.33 5.97
CA LEU A 342 -14.81 -12.95 6.41
C LEU A 342 -16.17 -12.39 5.99
N ALA A 343 -16.62 -12.78 4.79
CA ALA A 343 -17.98 -12.67 4.30
C ALA A 343 -18.38 -14.00 3.65
N ALA A 344 -19.40 -14.65 4.18
CA ALA A 344 -19.85 -15.94 3.68
C ALA A 344 -20.32 -15.83 2.23
N LEU A 345 -20.27 -16.96 1.52
CA LEU A 345 -20.77 -17.05 0.14
C LEU A 345 -22.26 -16.75 0.06
N GLU A 346 -22.60 -15.84 -0.83
CA GLU A 346 -23.98 -15.39 -1.02
C GLU A 346 -24.25 -14.95 -2.47
N THR A 347 -25.54 -14.85 -2.83
CA THR A 347 -25.98 -14.49 -4.18
C THR A 347 -26.42 -13.03 -4.32
N VAL A 348 -26.53 -12.31 -3.20
CA VAL A 348 -27.08 -10.94 -3.15
C VAL A 348 -25.99 -9.90 -3.46
N TYR A 349 -24.77 -10.18 -3.03
CA TYR A 349 -23.65 -9.25 -3.13
C TYR A 349 -22.54 -9.80 -4.00
N SER A 350 -21.84 -8.89 -4.71
CA SER A 350 -20.51 -9.14 -5.25
C SER A 350 -19.46 -8.48 -4.37
N TYR A 351 -18.22 -8.99 -4.44
CA TYR A 351 -17.09 -8.49 -3.65
C TYR A 351 -15.89 -8.21 -4.55
N SER A 352 -15.11 -7.20 -4.20
CA SER A 352 -13.90 -6.80 -4.92
C SER A 352 -12.91 -6.08 -4.01
N GLY A 353 -11.71 -5.79 -4.52
CA GLY A 353 -10.75 -4.89 -3.88
C GLY A 353 -10.28 -5.36 -2.49
N ALA A 354 -9.99 -6.66 -2.32
CA ALA A 354 -9.48 -7.19 -1.07
C ALA A 354 -8.11 -6.54 -0.73
N VAL A 355 -7.94 -6.14 0.54
CA VAL A 355 -6.69 -5.64 1.10
C VAL A 355 -6.42 -6.27 2.46
N ALA A 356 -5.16 -6.33 2.86
CA ALA A 356 -4.73 -6.82 4.17
C ALA A 356 -3.71 -5.87 4.79
N HIS A 357 -3.79 -5.67 6.10
CA HIS A 357 -2.81 -4.91 6.84
C HIS A 357 -2.55 -5.53 8.20
N LEU A 358 -1.27 -5.77 8.52
CA LEU A 358 -0.83 -6.38 9.78
C LEU A 358 -0.81 -5.35 10.90
N ARG A 359 -1.35 -5.74 12.05
CA ARG A 359 -1.41 -4.95 13.28
C ARG A 359 -0.90 -5.80 14.45
N PRO A 360 -0.47 -5.20 15.58
CA PRO A 360 -0.10 -5.96 16.78
C PRO A 360 -1.20 -6.89 17.28
N GLU A 361 -2.46 -6.46 17.21
CA GLU A 361 -3.62 -7.23 17.67
C GLU A 361 -4.11 -8.29 16.68
N GLY A 362 -3.71 -8.21 15.41
CA GLY A 362 -4.15 -9.15 14.36
C GLY A 362 -4.01 -8.55 12.97
N VAL A 363 -4.76 -9.07 12.02
CA VAL A 363 -4.78 -8.58 10.62
C VAL A 363 -6.11 -7.91 10.32
N VAL A 364 -6.06 -6.68 9.87
CA VAL A 364 -7.20 -5.96 9.30
C VAL A 364 -7.34 -6.36 7.85
N PHE A 365 -8.45 -6.97 7.52
CA PHE A 365 -8.88 -7.26 6.15
C PHE A 365 -9.95 -6.28 5.74
N GLY A 366 -9.85 -5.73 4.53
CA GLY A 366 -10.83 -4.83 3.95
C GLY A 366 -11.25 -5.26 2.56
N TRP A 367 -12.48 -4.93 2.17
CA TRP A 367 -13.04 -5.24 0.85
C TRP A 367 -14.16 -4.29 0.48
N VAL A 368 -14.49 -4.26 -0.81
CA VAL A 368 -15.67 -3.57 -1.33
C VAL A 368 -16.79 -4.58 -1.51
N ARG A 369 -17.96 -4.31 -0.94
CA ARG A 369 -19.23 -5.05 -1.16
C ARG A 369 -20.16 -4.24 -2.04
N SER A 370 -20.71 -4.83 -3.07
CA SER A 370 -21.64 -4.18 -4.01
C SER A 370 -22.98 -4.93 -4.08
N THR A 371 -24.09 -4.20 -3.96
CA THR A 371 -25.45 -4.73 -4.18
C THR A 371 -25.93 -4.43 -5.60
N ALA A 372 -25.55 -3.28 -6.13
CA ALA A 372 -25.85 -2.78 -7.46
C ALA A 372 -24.84 -1.69 -7.82
N PHE A 373 -24.76 -1.37 -9.08
CA PHE A 373 -23.87 -0.27 -9.53
C PHE A 373 -24.16 1.02 -8.74
N GLY A 374 -23.10 1.59 -8.17
CA GLY A 374 -23.21 2.82 -7.36
C GLY A 374 -23.70 2.63 -5.93
N GLN A 375 -23.82 1.39 -5.46
CA GLN A 375 -24.27 1.05 -4.10
C GLN A 375 -23.17 0.26 -3.36
N ASP A 376 -21.94 0.73 -3.46
CA ASP A 376 -20.80 0.05 -2.86
C ASP A 376 -20.59 0.48 -1.42
N THR A 377 -20.23 -0.50 -0.60
CA THR A 377 -19.85 -0.31 0.81
C THR A 377 -18.43 -0.82 0.99
N VAL A 378 -17.55 -0.02 1.59
CA VAL A 378 -16.28 -0.52 2.11
C VAL A 378 -16.53 -1.17 3.46
N GLU A 379 -16.04 -2.38 3.64
CA GLU A 379 -16.16 -3.14 4.89
C GLU A 379 -14.79 -3.63 5.33
N ALA A 380 -14.63 -3.82 6.64
CA ALA A 380 -13.43 -4.39 7.22
C ALA A 380 -13.75 -5.28 8.43
N MET A 381 -12.77 -6.12 8.79
CA MET A 381 -12.79 -7.01 9.94
C MET A 381 -11.36 -7.23 10.42
N CYS A 382 -11.14 -7.41 11.72
CA CYS A 382 -9.84 -7.79 12.25
C CYS A 382 -9.89 -9.19 12.86
N VAL A 383 -8.88 -10.00 12.54
CA VAL A 383 -8.76 -11.39 12.97
C VAL A 383 -7.34 -11.62 13.49
N ASN A 384 -7.18 -12.28 14.63
CA ASN A 384 -5.86 -12.63 15.15
C ASN A 384 -5.30 -13.92 14.53
N ALA A 385 -4.04 -14.26 14.85
CA ALA A 385 -3.37 -15.44 14.30
C ALA A 385 -4.10 -16.76 14.58
N ALA A 386 -4.85 -16.86 15.68
CA ALA A 386 -5.66 -18.05 16.00
C ALA A 386 -6.97 -18.14 15.20
N GLY A 387 -7.27 -17.15 14.35
CA GLY A 387 -8.54 -17.07 13.61
C GLY A 387 -9.71 -16.54 14.43
N ALA A 388 -9.44 -16.03 15.63
CA ALA A 388 -10.46 -15.40 16.45
C ALA A 388 -10.66 -13.94 16.04
N THR A 389 -11.91 -13.51 16.02
CA THR A 389 -12.29 -12.13 15.73
C THR A 389 -11.80 -11.19 16.84
N VAL A 390 -11.03 -10.17 16.46
CA VAL A 390 -10.64 -9.05 17.34
C VAL A 390 -11.78 -8.04 17.37
N TRP A 391 -12.27 -7.67 16.21
CA TRP A 391 -13.53 -6.93 16.04
C TRP A 391 -14.25 -7.39 14.77
N ASP A 392 -15.59 -7.40 14.89
CA ASP A 392 -16.49 -7.97 13.87
C ASP A 392 -16.49 -7.11 12.59
N ARG A 393 -16.91 -7.78 11.48
CA ARG A 393 -17.21 -7.14 10.21
C ARG A 393 -18.06 -5.88 10.43
N ARG A 394 -17.59 -4.76 9.92
CA ARG A 394 -18.28 -3.48 10.02
C ARG A 394 -18.13 -2.64 8.76
N PRO A 395 -19.10 -1.75 8.49
CA PRO A 395 -18.97 -0.79 7.41
C PRO A 395 -17.94 0.28 7.76
N VAL A 396 -17.07 0.59 6.80
CA VAL A 396 -16.07 1.66 6.84
C VAL A 396 -16.54 2.86 6.00
N ALA A 397 -17.23 2.59 4.88
CA ALA A 397 -17.87 3.61 4.06
C ALA A 397 -19.20 3.10 3.51
N THR A 398 -20.26 3.90 3.65
CA THR A 398 -21.62 3.58 3.20
C THR A 398 -22.24 4.65 2.30
N ASN A 399 -21.49 5.71 1.94
CA ASN A 399 -21.96 6.68 0.95
C ASN A 399 -22.21 5.98 -0.39
N ALA A 400 -23.33 6.29 -1.02
CA ALA A 400 -23.75 5.66 -2.27
C ALA A 400 -22.91 6.16 -3.45
N SER A 401 -21.93 5.35 -3.85
CA SER A 401 -21.05 5.57 -5.02
C SER A 401 -20.35 4.27 -5.39
N PRO A 402 -19.99 4.05 -6.67
CA PRO A 402 -19.10 2.95 -7.03
C PRO A 402 -17.70 3.22 -6.49
N LYS A 403 -17.07 2.19 -5.90
CA LYS A 403 -15.76 2.27 -5.26
C LYS A 403 -14.76 1.29 -5.88
N GLY A 404 -13.52 1.70 -5.97
CA GLY A 404 -12.47 0.83 -6.52
C GLY A 404 -11.07 1.26 -6.13
N ARG A 405 -10.09 0.48 -6.59
CA ARG A 405 -8.66 0.73 -6.33
C ARG A 405 -8.35 0.97 -4.86
N MET A 406 -9.05 0.24 -3.99
CA MET A 406 -8.85 0.33 -2.55
C MET A 406 -7.46 -0.18 -2.17
N GLN A 407 -6.84 0.52 -1.22
CA GLN A 407 -5.56 0.17 -0.64
C GLN A 407 -5.60 0.37 0.88
N ALA A 408 -4.62 -0.19 1.57
CA ALA A 408 -4.43 -0.03 3.01
C ALA A 408 -3.05 0.57 3.29
N CYS A 409 -2.99 1.46 4.29
CA CYS A 409 -1.75 2.01 4.80
C CYS A 409 -1.77 1.90 6.33
N GLY A 410 -0.69 1.34 6.91
CA GLY A 410 -0.51 1.33 8.36
C GLY A 410 -0.18 2.71 8.89
N VAL A 411 -0.78 3.05 10.01
CA VAL A 411 -0.49 4.23 10.82
C VAL A 411 -0.41 3.82 12.28
N PRO A 412 0.23 4.57 13.16
CA PRO A 412 0.21 4.28 14.58
C PRO A 412 -1.23 4.12 15.09
N TYR A 413 -1.45 3.08 15.89
CA TYR A 413 -2.76 2.74 16.50
C TYR A 413 -3.91 2.58 15.51
N GLY A 414 -3.63 2.28 14.22
CA GLY A 414 -4.70 2.11 13.24
C GLY A 414 -4.25 1.70 11.85
N THR A 415 -5.24 1.61 11.00
CA THR A 415 -5.10 1.34 9.56
C THR A 415 -5.93 2.37 8.80
N VAL A 416 -5.37 2.98 7.78
CA VAL A 416 -6.12 3.81 6.84
C VAL A 416 -6.49 2.96 5.63
N LEU A 417 -7.78 2.81 5.38
CA LEU A 417 -8.29 2.34 4.09
C LEU A 417 -8.60 3.57 3.24
N PHE A 418 -8.20 3.55 1.98
CA PHE A 418 -8.44 4.63 1.02
C PHE A 418 -8.75 4.06 -0.35
N TRP A 419 -9.57 4.78 -1.12
CA TRP A 419 -10.12 4.29 -2.38
C TRP A 419 -10.47 5.43 -3.32
N GLU A 420 -10.68 5.07 -4.57
CA GLU A 420 -11.30 5.91 -5.57
C GLU A 420 -12.84 5.80 -5.41
N ASP A 421 -13.49 6.91 -5.17
CA ASP A 421 -14.91 7.04 -4.88
C ASP A 421 -15.63 7.72 -6.04
N GLY A 422 -16.62 7.07 -6.65
CA GLY A 422 -17.26 7.54 -7.87
C GLY A 422 -16.61 7.02 -9.15
N ILE A 423 -15.83 5.93 -9.09
CA ILE A 423 -15.19 5.31 -10.26
C ILE A 423 -16.22 5.09 -11.38
N THR A 424 -15.87 5.40 -12.63
CA THR A 424 -16.72 5.29 -13.82
C THR A 424 -17.85 6.33 -13.97
N LEU A 425 -17.96 7.29 -13.06
CA LEU A 425 -18.96 8.37 -13.14
C LEU A 425 -18.43 9.64 -13.85
N GLY A 426 -17.14 9.66 -14.25
CA GLY A 426 -16.49 10.83 -14.87
C GLY A 426 -16.18 11.96 -13.86
N SER A 427 -16.31 11.67 -12.56
CA SER A 427 -16.01 12.60 -11.45
C SER A 427 -15.72 11.81 -10.19
N SER A 428 -14.61 11.06 -10.19
CA SER A 428 -14.18 10.33 -8.99
C SER A 428 -13.34 11.22 -8.06
N ASP A 429 -13.61 11.08 -6.77
CA ASP A 429 -12.78 11.64 -5.70
C ASP A 429 -11.90 10.55 -5.06
N ILE A 430 -10.94 10.95 -4.24
CA ILE A 430 -10.23 10.04 -3.36
C ILE A 430 -10.74 10.25 -1.94
N ARG A 431 -11.18 9.16 -1.34
CA ARG A 431 -11.65 9.15 0.04
C ARG A 431 -10.90 8.12 0.87
N GLY A 432 -10.91 8.34 2.17
CA GLY A 432 -10.29 7.42 3.11
C GLY A 432 -10.96 7.43 4.47
N MET A 433 -10.62 6.41 5.26
CA MET A 433 -11.08 6.25 6.63
C MET A 433 -9.99 5.60 7.46
N ARG A 434 -9.71 6.15 8.62
CA ARG A 434 -8.87 5.50 9.62
C ARG A 434 -9.72 4.61 10.51
N ILE A 435 -9.21 3.40 10.77
CA ILE A 435 -9.80 2.40 11.66
C ILE A 435 -8.82 2.19 12.81
N GLY A 436 -9.26 2.39 14.03
CA GLY A 436 -8.50 2.13 15.25
C GLY A 436 -8.29 0.65 15.54
N ALA A 437 -7.47 0.34 16.54
CA ALA A 437 -7.19 -1.02 17.00
C ALA A 437 -8.45 -1.78 17.45
N ASP A 438 -9.42 -1.07 18.02
CA ASP A 438 -10.73 -1.59 18.44
C ASP A 438 -11.77 -1.60 17.30
N GLY A 439 -11.37 -1.19 16.11
CA GLY A 439 -12.23 -1.04 14.94
C GLY A 439 -13.06 0.24 14.93
N SER A 440 -12.89 1.17 15.84
CA SER A 440 -13.55 2.49 15.81
C SER A 440 -13.07 3.29 14.58
N LEU A 441 -13.95 4.13 14.04
CA LEU A 441 -13.62 5.04 12.93
C LEU A 441 -13.24 6.40 13.50
N GLY A 442 -12.23 7.04 12.90
CA GLY A 442 -11.84 8.41 13.27
C GLY A 442 -10.36 8.56 13.65
N PRO A 443 -10.00 9.69 14.26
CA PRO A 443 -8.64 9.96 14.73
C PRO A 443 -8.13 8.92 15.73
N ALA A 444 -6.81 8.91 15.99
CA ALA A 444 -6.24 8.05 17.01
C ALA A 444 -6.80 8.39 18.40
N VAL A 445 -7.13 7.37 19.17
CA VAL A 445 -7.36 7.54 20.61
C VAL A 445 -5.98 7.67 21.25
N ARG A 446 -5.70 8.87 21.75
CA ARG A 446 -4.40 9.16 22.38
C ARG A 446 -4.30 8.54 23.77
N PRO A 447 -3.14 7.98 24.16
CA PRO A 447 -2.93 7.52 25.52
C PRO A 447 -3.06 8.65 26.55
N SER A 448 -3.32 8.27 27.80
CA SER A 448 -3.34 9.24 28.91
C SER A 448 -1.91 9.59 29.31
N PRO A 449 -1.63 10.87 29.68
CA PRO A 449 -0.36 11.25 30.29
C PRO A 449 -0.11 10.62 31.68
N ASP A 450 -1.14 10.08 32.34
CA ASP A 450 -1.05 9.21 33.50
C ASP A 450 -0.64 7.80 33.03
N LEU A 451 0.67 7.62 32.86
CA LEU A 451 1.24 6.41 32.25
C LEU A 451 1.28 5.21 33.18
N ASN A 452 1.29 5.45 34.49
CA ASN A 452 1.27 4.41 35.52
C ASN A 452 -0.14 4.08 36.01
N GLY A 453 -1.15 4.89 35.66
CA GLY A 453 -2.56 4.68 36.01
C GLY A 453 -2.90 4.93 37.47
N ASP A 454 -2.09 5.72 38.21
CA ASP A 454 -2.30 5.99 39.64
C ASP A 454 -3.26 7.18 39.89
N GLY A 455 -3.70 7.85 38.82
CA GLY A 455 -4.62 9.00 38.86
C GLY A 455 -3.92 10.35 39.05
N SER A 456 -2.59 10.41 39.00
CA SER A 456 -1.83 11.64 39.19
C SER A 456 -0.70 11.75 38.19
N ILE A 457 -0.63 12.82 37.41
CA ILE A 457 0.44 13.04 36.44
C ILE A 457 1.64 13.71 37.12
N ASN A 458 2.73 12.97 37.30
CA ASN A 458 3.86 13.38 38.12
C ASN A 458 5.21 12.77 37.67
N GLY A 459 6.23 12.77 38.55
CA GLY A 459 7.57 12.27 38.23
C GLY A 459 7.63 10.77 37.91
N ALA A 460 6.64 9.97 38.32
CA ALA A 460 6.59 8.55 37.95
C ALA A 460 6.22 8.36 36.49
N ASP A 461 5.28 9.17 35.98
CA ASP A 461 4.89 9.17 34.55
C ASP A 461 6.00 9.68 33.65
N LEU A 462 6.69 10.74 34.10
CA LEU A 462 7.89 11.21 33.42
C LEU A 462 8.96 10.12 33.35
N GLY A 463 9.15 9.36 34.43
CA GLY A 463 10.06 8.23 34.47
C GLY A 463 9.67 7.12 33.48
N ALA A 464 8.36 6.83 33.39
CA ALA A 464 7.82 5.86 32.43
C ALA A 464 8.02 6.31 30.98
N LEU A 465 7.75 7.59 30.68
CA LEU A 465 7.99 8.18 29.35
C LEU A 465 9.49 8.10 28.97
N LEU A 466 10.37 8.51 29.87
CA LEU A 466 11.82 8.48 29.61
C LEU A 466 12.35 7.03 29.43
N ALA A 467 11.77 6.06 30.11
CA ALA A 467 12.10 4.63 29.93
C ALA A 467 11.66 4.10 28.55
N ALA A 468 10.59 4.67 27.99
CA ALA A 468 10.09 4.36 26.66
C ALA A 468 10.70 5.21 25.54
N TRP A 469 11.57 6.16 25.87
CA TRP A 469 12.20 7.08 24.91
C TRP A 469 13.07 6.32 23.92
N SER A 470 12.61 6.19 22.69
CA SER A 470 13.32 5.38 21.69
C SER A 470 13.77 6.19 20.46
N GLY A 471 13.02 7.20 20.09
CA GLY A 471 13.18 7.89 18.81
C GLY A 471 12.96 6.99 17.57
N GLU A 472 12.65 5.71 17.78
CA GLU A 472 12.36 4.73 16.74
C GLU A 472 10.85 4.59 16.57
N PRO A 473 10.36 4.44 15.33
CA PRO A 473 8.92 4.28 15.06
C PRO A 473 8.36 3.01 15.72
N GLY A 474 7.21 3.15 16.38
CA GLY A 474 6.51 2.03 17.02
C GLY A 474 5.34 2.51 17.87
N GLU A 475 4.46 1.58 18.26
CA GLU A 475 3.37 1.89 19.17
C GLU A 475 3.83 1.75 20.63
N SER A 476 3.61 2.76 21.44
CA SER A 476 3.97 2.82 22.85
C SER A 476 2.89 3.54 23.65
N PRO A 477 2.51 3.08 24.84
CA PRO A 477 1.65 3.86 25.74
C PRO A 477 2.19 5.24 26.08
N ALA A 478 3.50 5.47 25.93
CA ALA A 478 4.15 6.75 26.14
C ALA A 478 4.18 7.67 24.89
N ASP A 479 3.71 7.20 23.74
CA ASP A 479 3.46 8.01 22.55
C ASP A 479 2.11 8.72 22.69
N LEU A 480 2.13 9.86 23.37
CA LEU A 480 0.93 10.58 23.79
C LEU A 480 0.28 11.37 22.67
N ASN A 481 1.04 11.72 21.64
CA ASN A 481 0.51 12.41 20.47
C ASN A 481 0.08 11.46 19.34
N ALA A 482 0.36 10.14 19.52
CA ALA A 482 0.05 9.06 18.59
C ALA A 482 0.68 9.25 17.18
N ASP A 483 1.90 9.80 17.13
CA ASP A 483 2.65 9.97 15.87
C ASP A 483 3.55 8.77 15.55
N GLY A 484 3.69 7.83 16.49
CA GLY A 484 4.47 6.60 16.36
C GLY A 484 5.87 6.70 16.95
N VAL A 485 6.24 7.80 17.61
CA VAL A 485 7.58 8.00 18.20
C VAL A 485 7.43 8.55 19.60
N VAL A 486 8.19 8.05 20.57
CA VAL A 486 8.25 8.63 21.92
C VAL A 486 9.42 9.63 21.96
N ASP A 487 9.09 10.94 21.98
CA ASP A 487 10.10 12.02 21.89
C ASP A 487 9.74 13.27 22.70
N GLY A 488 10.33 14.41 22.35
CA GLY A 488 10.11 15.69 23.03
C GLY A 488 8.68 16.23 22.92
N ALA A 489 7.91 15.83 21.93
CA ALA A 489 6.50 16.20 21.81
C ALA A 489 5.67 15.56 22.93
N ASP A 490 5.90 14.28 23.21
CA ASP A 490 5.21 13.53 24.28
C ASP A 490 5.61 14.06 25.66
N LEU A 491 6.91 14.37 25.84
CA LEU A 491 7.38 15.03 27.05
C LEU A 491 6.63 16.34 27.28
N GLY A 492 6.43 17.14 26.23
CA GLY A 492 5.63 18.37 26.31
C GLY A 492 4.20 18.11 26.79
N LEU A 493 3.56 17.01 26.38
CA LEU A 493 2.22 16.63 26.81
C LEU A 493 2.17 16.21 28.30
N VAL A 494 3.13 15.39 28.77
CA VAL A 494 3.24 15.08 30.22
C VAL A 494 3.44 16.35 31.03
N LEU A 495 4.35 17.24 30.61
CA LEU A 495 4.62 18.48 31.33
C LEU A 495 3.43 19.45 31.31
N SER A 496 2.67 19.51 30.22
CA SER A 496 1.47 20.36 30.12
C SER A 496 0.33 19.89 31.02
N ALA A 497 0.28 18.60 31.32
CA ALA A 497 -0.73 17.98 32.18
C ALA A 497 -0.24 17.76 33.63
N TRP A 498 0.95 18.26 33.97
CA TRP A 498 1.60 18.02 35.28
C TRP A 498 0.77 18.51 36.44
N GLY A 499 0.58 17.65 37.43
CA GLY A 499 -0.17 17.96 38.63
C GLY A 499 -1.68 17.91 38.44
N VAL A 500 -2.15 17.44 37.31
CA VAL A 500 -3.58 17.16 37.07
C VAL A 500 -3.85 15.73 37.53
N GLY A 501 -4.82 15.55 38.42
CA GLY A 501 -5.20 14.27 39.01
C GLY A 501 -6.18 14.50 40.18
#